data_74e7cfab7a475c503d3fad8b7cfba355
#
_entry.id   74e7cfab7a475c503d3fad8b7cfba355
#
_cell.length_a   1.000
_cell.length_b   1.000
_cell.length_c   1.000
_cell.angle_alpha   90.00
_cell.angle_beta   90.00
_cell.angle_gamma   90.00
#
_symmetry.space_group_name_H-M   'P 1'
#
loop_
_entity.id
_entity.type
_entity.pdbx_description
1 polymer ?
#
loop_
_entity_poly.entity_id
_entity_poly.type
_entity_poly.pdbx_seq_one_letter_code
_entity_poly.pdbx_strand_id
1 'polypeptide(L)'
;MFVDEVRIKVKGGDGGDGMTSFRREKYEPSGGPDGGDGGRGGDVIFKVDEGINTLLDFKERKIFEAESGERGKSKDQHGQDANDLVVPVPPGTTVTNSKKDKIVADLVEAGQQVVVAEGGRGGRGNARFANSTRQAPKFSENGEPGEKKKLRLELKLLADVGVVGYPSVGKSTLISKVSAAKPKTGAYHFTTTSPNLGVVKVGDYNTFVMADIPGLIEGAHSGVGLGDQFLRHVERTKVLIHMLDISALEGRDPLKDFKKINQELGKFNTDLLDRPQIVAANKIDLMDSKEKLAEVRKELEAEGYEVFAISAITGEGIDKMIQRVNELVEKTPEPEIKPEEEEVIIKGPQPEKEEKFEINKEDGLYKVTGAEVERKVAMSDLSTEEGLRHLIKNLQDAGLEDA
;
A
#
# COMPACT_ATOMS: atom_id res chain seq x y z
N MET A 1 -7.84 -13.39 -13.01
CA MET A 1 -7.70 -13.93 -11.63
C MET A 1 -7.28 -12.76 -10.75
N PHE A 2 -8.05 -12.38 -9.76
CA PHE A 2 -7.75 -11.24 -8.90
C PHE A 2 -6.74 -11.65 -7.82
N VAL A 3 -5.71 -10.84 -7.59
CA VAL A 3 -4.67 -11.08 -6.58
C VAL A 3 -4.73 -9.92 -5.59
N ASP A 4 -5.13 -10.21 -4.38
CA ASP A 4 -5.37 -9.26 -3.28
C ASP A 4 -4.23 -9.26 -2.24
N GLU A 5 -3.45 -10.33 -2.15
CA GLU A 5 -2.27 -10.44 -1.30
C GLU A 5 -1.10 -11.05 -2.07
N VAL A 6 0.07 -10.46 -1.92
CA VAL A 6 1.29 -11.00 -2.50
C VAL A 6 2.48 -10.72 -1.56
N ARG A 7 3.42 -11.67 -1.51
CA ARG A 7 4.67 -11.50 -0.77
C ARG A 7 5.82 -11.35 -1.75
N ILE A 8 6.58 -10.30 -1.58
CA ILE A 8 7.70 -9.93 -2.43
C ILE A 8 8.98 -9.72 -1.62
N LYS A 9 10.09 -9.69 -2.33
CA LYS A 9 11.39 -9.29 -1.80
C LYS A 9 11.83 -8.03 -2.52
N VAL A 10 12.24 -7.02 -1.76
CA VAL A 10 12.82 -5.80 -2.29
C VAL A 10 14.25 -5.68 -1.82
N LYS A 11 15.13 -5.16 -2.68
CA LYS A 11 16.52 -4.87 -2.39
C LYS A 11 16.89 -3.55 -3.03
N GLY A 12 17.35 -2.58 -2.22
CA GLY A 12 18.04 -1.39 -2.72
C GLY A 12 19.34 -1.78 -3.40
N GLY A 13 19.79 -0.97 -4.35
CA GLY A 13 21.08 -1.18 -5.01
C GLY A 13 22.23 -1.09 -4.00
N ASP A 14 23.25 -1.90 -4.18
CA ASP A 14 24.45 -1.79 -3.37
C ASP A 14 25.23 -0.52 -3.79
N GLY A 15 25.87 0.16 -2.87
CA GLY A 15 26.81 1.25 -3.20
C GLY A 15 28.02 0.72 -3.97
N GLY A 16 28.56 1.51 -4.86
CA GLY A 16 29.81 1.19 -5.54
C GLY A 16 31.00 1.26 -4.58
N ASP A 17 32.01 0.41 -4.78
CA ASP A 17 33.23 0.45 -3.98
C ASP A 17 34.06 1.69 -4.27
N GLY A 18 34.71 2.22 -3.25
CA GLY A 18 35.77 3.21 -3.42
C GLY A 18 37.00 2.60 -4.08
N MET A 19 37.81 3.43 -4.70
CA MET A 19 39.05 3.01 -5.37
C MET A 19 40.25 3.31 -4.53
N THR A 20 41.19 2.35 -4.47
CA THR A 20 42.54 2.60 -3.99
C THR A 20 43.47 2.78 -5.19
N SER A 21 43.94 4.01 -5.43
CA SER A 21 44.89 4.31 -6.49
C SER A 21 45.82 5.43 -6.09
N PHE A 22 46.94 5.52 -6.79
CA PHE A 22 47.97 6.52 -6.55
C PHE A 22 48.38 7.19 -7.88
N ARG A 23 48.53 8.49 -7.84
CA ARG A 23 48.98 9.29 -8.97
C ARG A 23 50.37 8.83 -9.42
N ARG A 24 50.53 8.58 -10.70
CA ARG A 24 51.83 8.25 -11.30
C ARG A 24 52.05 9.15 -12.50
N GLU A 25 53.05 10.03 -12.37
CA GLU A 25 53.45 10.90 -13.48
C GLU A 25 54.94 10.69 -13.78
N LYS A 26 55.34 11.09 -15.00
CA LYS A 26 56.70 10.81 -15.50
C LYS A 26 57.82 11.33 -14.60
N TYR A 27 57.54 12.36 -13.80
CA TYR A 27 58.52 13.00 -12.90
C TYR A 27 58.11 12.95 -11.41
N GLU A 28 56.99 12.33 -11.07
CA GLU A 28 56.53 12.14 -9.71
C GLU A 28 56.17 10.65 -9.49
N PRO A 29 57.17 9.80 -9.23
CA PRO A 29 56.95 8.36 -9.06
C PRO A 29 56.19 8.02 -7.77
N SER A 30 56.12 8.92 -6.78
CA SER A 30 55.45 8.77 -5.49
C SER A 30 54.31 9.79 -5.34
N GLY A 31 53.42 9.90 -6.33
CA GLY A 31 52.26 10.78 -6.24
C GLY A 31 51.28 10.36 -5.13
N GLY A 32 50.48 11.32 -4.64
CA GLY A 32 49.49 11.11 -3.60
C GLY A 32 48.38 10.15 -3.99
N PRO A 33 47.52 9.79 -3.03
CA PRO A 33 46.32 8.97 -3.31
C PRO A 33 45.35 9.75 -4.20
N ASP A 34 44.80 9.08 -5.22
CA ASP A 34 43.91 9.65 -6.20
C ASP A 34 42.71 8.74 -6.54
N GLY A 35 42.38 7.84 -5.63
CA GLY A 35 41.19 6.98 -5.77
C GLY A 35 39.91 7.74 -5.48
N GLY A 36 38.96 7.69 -6.43
CA GLY A 36 37.63 8.28 -6.30
C GLY A 36 36.68 7.45 -5.48
N ASP A 37 35.61 8.06 -5.02
CA ASP A 37 34.53 7.40 -4.28
C ASP A 37 33.65 6.58 -5.23
N GLY A 38 32.99 5.54 -4.72
CA GLY A 38 31.93 4.84 -5.43
C GLY A 38 30.62 5.65 -5.47
N GLY A 39 29.77 5.35 -6.43
CA GLY A 39 28.42 5.92 -6.56
C GLY A 39 27.42 5.29 -5.58
N ARG A 40 26.34 6.00 -5.32
CA ARG A 40 25.22 5.49 -4.51
C ARG A 40 24.43 4.44 -5.29
N GLY A 41 23.92 3.39 -4.62
CA GLY A 41 22.93 2.48 -5.16
C GLY A 41 21.54 3.13 -5.26
N GLY A 42 20.71 2.70 -6.19
CA GLY A 42 19.35 3.18 -6.38
C GLY A 42 18.40 2.70 -5.26
N ASP A 43 17.39 3.49 -4.95
CA ASP A 43 16.31 3.13 -4.04
C ASP A 43 15.25 2.29 -4.77
N VAL A 44 14.45 1.50 -4.03
CA VAL A 44 13.21 0.91 -4.54
C VAL A 44 12.05 1.76 -4.02
N ILE A 45 11.29 2.34 -4.95
CA ILE A 45 10.19 3.27 -4.67
C ILE A 45 8.90 2.67 -5.19
N PHE A 46 7.88 2.57 -4.34
CA PHE A 46 6.51 2.30 -4.81
C PHE A 46 5.81 3.62 -5.12
N LYS A 47 5.13 3.63 -6.26
CA LYS A 47 4.37 4.80 -6.74
C LYS A 47 2.96 4.36 -7.10
N VAL A 48 1.95 5.06 -6.60
CA VAL A 48 0.55 4.80 -6.96
C VAL A 48 0.30 5.20 -8.41
N ASP A 49 -0.29 4.26 -9.16
CA ASP A 49 -0.72 4.43 -10.54
C ASP A 49 -2.18 3.98 -10.67
N GLU A 50 -3.08 4.91 -10.99
CA GLU A 50 -4.52 4.68 -11.17
C GLU A 50 -4.84 3.76 -12.36
N GLY A 51 -3.92 3.63 -13.31
CA GLY A 51 -4.07 2.70 -14.44
C GLY A 51 -3.96 1.23 -14.04
N ILE A 52 -3.56 0.93 -12.79
CA ILE A 52 -3.36 -0.42 -12.29
C ILE A 52 -4.41 -0.76 -11.23
N ASN A 53 -5.19 -1.84 -11.46
CA ASN A 53 -6.28 -2.26 -10.57
C ASN A 53 -6.04 -3.61 -9.89
N THR A 54 -4.83 -4.18 -9.98
CA THR A 54 -4.54 -5.53 -9.49
C THR A 54 -3.06 -5.69 -9.13
N LEU A 55 -2.77 -6.58 -8.17
CA LEU A 55 -1.40 -7.00 -7.83
C LEU A 55 -0.91 -8.20 -8.66
N LEU A 56 -1.49 -8.45 -9.85
CA LEU A 56 -1.17 -9.63 -10.66
C LEU A 56 0.31 -9.66 -11.07
N ASP A 57 0.88 -8.53 -11.47
CA ASP A 57 2.27 -8.41 -11.90
C ASP A 57 3.24 -8.80 -10.78
N PHE A 58 2.89 -8.51 -9.52
CA PHE A 58 3.67 -8.90 -8.35
C PHE A 58 3.62 -10.41 -8.04
N LYS A 59 2.63 -11.12 -8.57
CA LYS A 59 2.58 -12.58 -8.48
C LYS A 59 3.58 -13.24 -9.43
N GLU A 60 3.79 -12.65 -10.60
CA GLU A 60 4.74 -13.13 -11.60
C GLU A 60 6.17 -12.73 -11.24
N ARG A 61 6.38 -11.46 -10.89
CA ARG A 61 7.67 -10.93 -10.45
C ARG A 61 7.66 -10.71 -8.94
N LYS A 62 8.41 -11.54 -8.22
CA LYS A 62 8.46 -11.50 -6.73
C LYS A 62 9.71 -10.83 -6.16
N ILE A 63 10.65 -10.44 -7.01
CA ILE A 63 11.94 -9.86 -6.61
C ILE A 63 12.11 -8.54 -7.34
N PHE A 64 12.32 -7.47 -6.60
CA PHE A 64 12.58 -6.12 -7.10
C PHE A 64 13.91 -5.65 -6.52
N GLU A 65 14.90 -5.49 -7.38
CA GLU A 65 16.23 -5.04 -7.03
C GLU A 65 16.57 -3.80 -7.86
N ALA A 66 16.98 -2.72 -7.17
CA ALA A 66 17.49 -1.53 -7.82
C ALA A 66 18.94 -1.74 -8.26
N GLU A 67 19.41 -0.92 -9.18
CA GLU A 67 20.77 -0.98 -9.70
C GLU A 67 21.78 -0.54 -8.65
N SER A 68 22.98 -1.15 -8.69
CA SER A 68 24.10 -0.79 -7.83
C SER A 68 24.87 0.39 -8.39
N GLY A 69 25.42 1.23 -7.50
CA GLY A 69 26.30 2.33 -7.89
C GLY A 69 27.60 1.84 -8.55
N GLU A 70 28.15 2.65 -9.44
CA GLU A 70 29.42 2.34 -10.07
C GLU A 70 30.58 2.45 -9.09
N ARG A 71 31.60 1.64 -9.29
CA ARG A 71 32.87 1.73 -8.56
C ARG A 71 33.61 3.02 -8.87
N GLY A 72 34.27 3.60 -7.87
CA GLY A 72 35.23 4.71 -8.06
C GLY A 72 36.38 4.32 -8.99
N LYS A 73 36.97 5.32 -9.64
CA LYS A 73 38.05 5.17 -10.62
C LYS A 73 39.29 5.93 -10.15
N SER A 74 40.42 5.71 -10.79
CA SER A 74 41.66 6.50 -10.56
C SER A 74 41.46 7.95 -11.01
N LYS A 75 42.40 8.82 -10.62
CA LYS A 75 42.39 10.26 -10.92
C LYS A 75 41.19 11.01 -10.31
N ASP A 76 40.82 10.62 -9.10
CA ASP A 76 39.74 11.23 -8.31
C ASP A 76 38.37 11.21 -9.04
N GLN A 77 38.18 10.23 -9.93
CA GLN A 77 36.89 10.06 -10.63
C GLN A 77 35.94 9.23 -9.78
N HIS A 78 34.82 9.86 -9.40
CA HIS A 78 33.74 9.16 -8.67
C HIS A 78 32.96 8.21 -9.59
N GLY A 79 32.47 7.14 -9.03
CA GLY A 79 31.49 6.27 -9.67
C GLY A 79 30.16 6.99 -9.87
N GLN A 80 29.42 6.61 -10.90
CA GLN A 80 28.09 7.17 -11.15
C GLN A 80 27.08 6.58 -10.16
N ASP A 81 26.18 7.43 -9.65
CA ASP A 81 25.05 6.98 -8.85
C ASP A 81 24.06 6.20 -9.73
N ALA A 82 23.47 5.16 -9.18
CA ALA A 82 22.44 4.38 -9.85
C ALA A 82 21.08 5.08 -9.82
N ASN A 83 20.24 4.77 -10.80
CA ASN A 83 18.87 5.25 -10.83
C ASN A 83 17.99 4.48 -9.84
N ASP A 84 16.98 5.16 -9.30
CA ASP A 84 15.97 4.54 -8.46
C ASP A 84 15.06 3.62 -9.29
N LEU A 85 14.65 2.50 -8.70
CA LEU A 85 13.66 1.60 -9.27
C LEU A 85 12.26 2.01 -8.81
N VAL A 86 11.53 2.69 -9.70
CA VAL A 86 10.14 3.03 -9.45
C VAL A 86 9.23 1.87 -9.88
N VAL A 87 8.46 1.33 -8.93
CA VAL A 87 7.53 0.22 -9.14
C VAL A 87 6.11 0.74 -8.96
N PRO A 88 5.29 0.71 -10.02
CA PRO A 88 3.92 1.18 -9.92
C PRO A 88 3.06 0.17 -9.13
N VAL A 89 2.17 0.69 -8.28
CA VAL A 89 1.22 -0.08 -7.47
C VAL A 89 -0.19 0.50 -7.61
N PRO A 90 -1.25 -0.32 -7.52
CA PRO A 90 -2.61 0.19 -7.55
C PRO A 90 -2.93 1.02 -6.29
N PRO A 91 -3.86 1.99 -6.39
CA PRO A 91 -4.37 2.71 -5.23
C PRO A 91 -5.02 1.74 -4.23
N GLY A 92 -4.89 2.02 -2.93
CA GLY A 92 -5.36 1.14 -1.85
C GLY A 92 -4.40 0.01 -1.49
N THR A 93 -3.14 0.06 -1.97
CA THR A 93 -2.12 -0.93 -1.61
C THR A 93 -1.53 -0.63 -0.23
N THR A 94 -1.75 -1.55 0.71
CA THR A 94 -1.08 -1.55 2.01
C THR A 94 0.21 -2.36 1.93
N VAL A 95 1.30 -1.78 2.36
CA VAL A 95 2.63 -2.38 2.41
C VAL A 95 2.97 -2.73 3.85
N THR A 96 3.18 -4.01 4.14
CA THR A 96 3.53 -4.50 5.48
C THR A 96 4.87 -5.21 5.46
N ASN A 97 5.72 -4.97 6.47
CA ASN A 97 6.97 -5.72 6.65
C ASN A 97 6.65 -7.13 7.17
N SER A 98 6.93 -8.16 6.38
CA SER A 98 6.60 -9.56 6.70
C SER A 98 7.34 -10.12 7.93
N LYS A 99 8.43 -9.50 8.38
CA LYS A 99 9.18 -9.96 9.57
C LYS A 99 8.64 -9.34 10.86
N LYS A 100 8.30 -8.03 10.82
CA LYS A 100 7.89 -7.25 11.99
C LYS A 100 6.37 -7.12 12.10
N ASP A 101 5.62 -7.56 11.10
CA ASP A 101 4.16 -7.39 10.93
C ASP A 101 3.69 -5.93 11.12
N LYS A 102 4.58 -4.98 10.77
CA LYS A 102 4.36 -3.54 10.91
C LYS A 102 4.01 -2.95 9.55
N ILE A 103 2.99 -2.11 9.49
CA ILE A 103 2.62 -1.36 8.29
C ILE A 103 3.76 -0.38 7.97
N VAL A 104 4.27 -0.45 6.75
CA VAL A 104 5.31 0.44 6.21
C VAL A 104 4.68 1.65 5.55
N ALA A 105 3.62 1.41 4.77
CA ALA A 105 2.87 2.47 4.09
C ALA A 105 1.46 1.99 3.73
N ASP A 106 0.54 2.95 3.62
CA ASP A 106 -0.78 2.79 3.01
C ASP A 106 -0.85 3.73 1.81
N LEU A 107 -0.87 3.16 0.61
CA LEU A 107 -0.72 3.88 -0.66
C LEU A 107 -2.09 4.03 -1.31
N VAL A 108 -2.69 5.20 -1.17
CA VAL A 108 -4.09 5.47 -1.52
C VAL A 108 -4.21 6.52 -2.60
N GLU A 109 -3.45 7.62 -2.48
CA GLU A 109 -3.58 8.78 -3.35
C GLU A 109 -2.79 8.63 -4.65
N ALA A 110 -3.36 9.07 -5.77
CA ALA A 110 -2.70 9.07 -7.07
C ALA A 110 -1.33 9.77 -7.02
N GLY A 111 -0.32 9.10 -7.55
CA GLY A 111 1.05 9.63 -7.57
C GLY A 111 1.78 9.61 -6.24
N GLN A 112 1.16 9.19 -5.14
CA GLN A 112 1.81 8.99 -3.83
C GLN A 112 2.99 8.04 -3.98
N GLN A 113 4.11 8.36 -3.30
CA GLN A 113 5.35 7.58 -3.40
C GLN A 113 5.89 7.24 -2.01
N VAL A 114 6.51 6.06 -1.89
CA VAL A 114 7.21 5.65 -0.68
C VAL A 114 8.48 4.88 -1.03
N VAL A 115 9.57 5.19 -0.35
CA VAL A 115 10.80 4.40 -0.42
C VAL A 115 10.63 3.15 0.44
N VAL A 116 10.64 1.97 -0.17
CA VAL A 116 10.44 0.69 0.52
C VAL A 116 11.75 -0.03 0.83
N ALA A 117 12.82 0.28 0.09
CA ALA A 117 14.17 -0.18 0.39
C ALA A 117 15.19 0.88 -0.10
N GLU A 118 16.07 1.30 0.81
CA GLU A 118 17.09 2.31 0.51
C GLU A 118 18.31 1.67 -0.17
N GLY A 119 18.87 2.41 -1.12
CA GLY A 119 20.15 2.07 -1.74
C GLY A 119 21.33 2.37 -0.83
N GLY A 120 22.36 1.56 -0.93
CA GLY A 120 23.59 1.71 -0.16
C GLY A 120 24.41 2.93 -0.58
N ARG A 121 25.11 3.53 0.37
CA ARG A 121 26.05 4.62 0.13
C ARG A 121 27.30 4.09 -0.60
N GLY A 122 27.83 4.86 -1.54
CA GLY A 122 29.12 4.57 -2.15
C GLY A 122 30.28 4.61 -1.14
N GLY A 123 31.20 3.67 -1.28
CA GLY A 123 32.40 3.59 -0.47
C GLY A 123 33.38 4.74 -0.79
N ARG A 124 34.10 5.22 0.19
CA ARG A 124 35.08 6.31 0.04
C ARG A 124 36.38 5.76 -0.59
N GLY A 125 36.90 6.50 -1.56
CA GLY A 125 38.21 6.24 -2.14
C GLY A 125 39.36 6.59 -1.18
N ASN A 126 40.55 6.06 -1.46
CA ASN A 126 41.70 6.27 -0.57
C ASN A 126 42.12 7.76 -0.46
N ALA A 127 41.79 8.60 -1.45
CA ALA A 127 42.06 10.05 -1.40
C ALA A 127 41.38 10.72 -0.20
N ARG A 128 40.17 10.22 0.24
CA ARG A 128 39.43 10.77 1.39
C ARG A 128 40.06 10.48 2.76
N PHE A 129 40.97 9.50 2.84
CA PHE A 129 41.61 9.08 4.08
C PHE A 129 43.02 9.70 4.25
N ALA A 130 43.46 10.46 3.28
CA ALA A 130 44.71 11.18 3.36
C ALA A 130 44.62 12.32 4.39
N ASN A 131 45.62 12.40 5.27
CA ASN A 131 45.78 13.46 6.25
C ASN A 131 47.27 13.70 6.54
N SER A 132 47.58 14.66 7.43
CA SER A 132 48.97 15.04 7.74
C SER A 132 49.81 13.88 8.31
N THR A 133 49.22 12.94 8.99
CA THR A 133 49.90 11.77 9.58
C THR A 133 49.86 10.56 8.64
N ARG A 134 48.85 10.43 7.80
CA ARG A 134 48.68 9.36 6.81
C ARG A 134 48.58 9.95 5.41
N GLN A 135 49.70 10.13 4.76
CA GLN A 135 49.74 10.79 3.43
C GLN A 135 49.41 9.86 2.26
N ALA A 136 49.56 8.54 2.42
CA ALA A 136 49.38 7.57 1.37
C ALA A 136 48.57 6.32 1.87
N PRO A 137 47.28 6.50 2.20
CA PRO A 137 46.46 5.39 2.65
C PRO A 137 46.29 4.34 1.54
N LYS A 138 46.50 3.05 1.89
CA LYS A 138 46.45 1.91 0.95
C LYS A 138 45.16 1.12 1.04
N PHE A 139 44.10 1.72 1.50
CA PHE A 139 42.76 1.12 1.60
C PHE A 139 41.69 2.09 1.13
N SER A 140 40.54 1.57 0.78
CA SER A 140 39.31 2.31 0.49
C SER A 140 38.15 1.62 1.22
N GLU A 141 36.99 2.25 1.29
CA GLU A 141 35.77 1.63 1.75
C GLU A 141 35.11 0.86 0.61
N ASN A 142 34.50 -0.29 0.93
CA ASN A 142 33.57 -0.94 0.03
C ASN A 142 32.24 -0.15 0.03
N GLY A 143 31.42 -0.36 -0.99
CA GLY A 143 30.07 0.16 -1.02
C GLY A 143 29.22 -0.43 0.10
N GLU A 144 28.32 0.38 0.62
CA GLU A 144 27.32 -0.06 1.59
C GLU A 144 26.33 -1.03 0.91
N PRO A 145 26.00 -2.17 1.50
CA PRO A 145 24.97 -3.05 0.98
C PRO A 145 23.60 -2.37 1.00
N GLY A 146 22.86 -2.45 -0.10
CA GLY A 146 21.48 -1.97 -0.15
C GLY A 146 20.56 -2.72 0.82
N GLU A 147 19.55 -2.03 1.30
CA GLU A 147 18.59 -2.56 2.26
C GLU A 147 17.77 -3.71 1.66
N LYS A 148 17.55 -4.79 2.43
CA LYS A 148 16.79 -5.97 2.02
C LYS A 148 15.58 -6.17 2.91
N LYS A 149 14.38 -6.14 2.31
CA LYS A 149 13.14 -6.37 3.03
C LYS A 149 12.29 -7.45 2.36
N LYS A 150 11.51 -8.16 3.19
CA LYS A 150 10.40 -9.01 2.73
C LYS A 150 9.12 -8.27 3.05
N LEU A 151 8.37 -7.94 2.02
CA LEU A 151 7.13 -7.17 2.14
C LEU A 151 5.93 -8.05 1.78
N ARG A 152 4.83 -7.80 2.46
CA ARG A 152 3.50 -8.27 2.09
C ARG A 152 2.74 -7.06 1.54
N LEU A 153 2.29 -7.16 0.31
CA LEU A 153 1.39 -6.21 -0.31
C LEU A 153 -0.01 -6.75 -0.18
N GLU A 154 -0.92 -5.93 0.29
CA GLU A 154 -2.33 -6.25 0.41
C GLU A 154 -3.12 -5.14 -0.28
N LEU A 155 -3.91 -5.50 -1.28
CA LEU A 155 -4.77 -4.55 -1.97
C LEU A 155 -6.09 -4.46 -1.22
N LYS A 156 -6.29 -3.36 -0.52
CA LYS A 156 -7.60 -3.01 0.03
C LYS A 156 -8.47 -2.54 -1.13
N LEU A 157 -9.35 -3.40 -1.60
CA LEU A 157 -10.30 -3.05 -2.63
C LEU A 157 -11.19 -1.93 -2.11
N LEU A 158 -10.97 -0.73 -2.65
CA LEU A 158 -11.87 0.39 -2.44
C LEU A 158 -13.13 0.09 -3.27
N ALA A 159 -14.29 0.08 -2.64
CA ALA A 159 -15.53 -0.08 -3.37
C ALA A 159 -15.93 1.25 -4.00
N ASP A 160 -16.13 1.26 -5.32
CA ASP A 160 -16.71 2.41 -6.03
C ASP A 160 -18.18 2.58 -5.69
N VAL A 161 -18.87 1.44 -5.44
CA VAL A 161 -20.31 1.38 -5.20
C VAL A 161 -20.61 0.66 -3.91
N GLY A 162 -21.27 1.33 -2.98
CA GLY A 162 -21.77 0.76 -1.74
C GLY A 162 -23.20 0.27 -1.86
N VAL A 163 -23.50 -0.97 -1.45
CA VAL A 163 -24.87 -1.49 -1.39
C VAL A 163 -25.36 -1.45 0.05
N VAL A 164 -26.37 -0.63 0.30
CA VAL A 164 -27.01 -0.47 1.63
C VAL A 164 -28.42 -1.05 1.63
N GLY A 165 -28.90 -1.46 2.76
CA GLY A 165 -30.23 -2.04 2.90
C GLY A 165 -30.30 -2.97 4.11
N TYR A 166 -31.51 -3.25 4.56
CA TYR A 166 -31.76 -4.18 5.66
C TYR A 166 -31.26 -5.61 5.37
N PRO A 167 -31.08 -6.47 6.38
CA PRO A 167 -30.81 -7.88 6.16
C PRO A 167 -31.92 -8.52 5.30
N SER A 168 -31.58 -9.56 4.56
CA SER A 168 -32.50 -10.35 3.72
C SER A 168 -33.16 -9.62 2.53
N VAL A 169 -32.84 -8.34 2.28
CA VAL A 169 -33.33 -7.62 1.09
C VAL A 169 -32.70 -8.11 -0.22
N GLY A 170 -31.61 -8.91 -0.15
CA GLY A 170 -30.98 -9.53 -1.30
C GLY A 170 -29.65 -8.91 -1.74
N LYS A 171 -28.97 -8.10 -0.89
CA LYS A 171 -27.68 -7.45 -1.21
C LYS A 171 -26.62 -8.43 -1.71
N SER A 172 -26.33 -9.45 -0.92
CA SER A 172 -25.32 -10.46 -1.27
C SER A 172 -25.71 -11.27 -2.51
N THR A 173 -27.02 -11.47 -2.76
CA THR A 173 -27.54 -12.13 -3.97
C THR A 173 -27.27 -11.24 -5.19
N LEU A 174 -27.55 -9.94 -5.11
CA LEU A 174 -27.26 -8.98 -6.17
C LEU A 174 -25.77 -8.99 -6.51
N ILE A 175 -24.90 -8.82 -5.51
CA ILE A 175 -23.44 -8.80 -5.72
C ILE A 175 -22.97 -10.10 -6.38
N SER A 176 -23.48 -11.23 -5.93
CA SER A 176 -23.15 -12.55 -6.51
C SER A 176 -23.61 -12.69 -7.96
N LYS A 177 -24.71 -12.06 -8.33
CA LYS A 177 -25.29 -12.13 -9.68
C LYS A 177 -24.53 -11.28 -10.67
N VAL A 178 -24.10 -10.08 -10.26
CA VAL A 178 -23.43 -9.10 -11.14
C VAL A 178 -21.91 -9.25 -11.18
N SER A 179 -21.34 -9.97 -10.23
CA SER A 179 -19.88 -10.14 -10.16
C SER A 179 -19.35 -11.02 -11.29
N ALA A 180 -18.39 -10.53 -12.05
CA ALA A 180 -17.67 -11.26 -13.09
C ALA A 180 -16.76 -12.38 -12.54
N ALA A 181 -16.45 -12.36 -11.25
CA ALA A 181 -15.71 -13.39 -10.54
C ALA A 181 -16.55 -13.88 -9.34
N LYS A 182 -16.28 -15.09 -8.82
CA LYS A 182 -16.94 -15.53 -7.58
C LYS A 182 -16.73 -14.48 -6.50
N PRO A 183 -17.79 -13.95 -5.87
CA PRO A 183 -17.66 -12.98 -4.81
C PRO A 183 -16.72 -13.51 -3.73
N LYS A 184 -15.79 -12.69 -3.31
CA LYS A 184 -14.91 -13.02 -2.21
C LYS A 184 -15.44 -12.37 -0.95
N THR A 185 -15.49 -13.15 0.12
CA THR A 185 -15.61 -12.58 1.47
C THR A 185 -14.23 -12.02 1.82
N GLY A 186 -14.11 -10.70 1.85
CA GLY A 186 -12.89 -10.05 2.30
C GLY A 186 -12.73 -10.29 3.80
N ALA A 187 -11.68 -11.00 4.21
CA ALA A 187 -11.33 -11.12 5.62
C ALA A 187 -10.60 -9.81 6.04
N TYR A 188 -11.36 -8.82 6.42
CA TYR A 188 -10.77 -7.63 7.05
C TYR A 188 -10.57 -7.94 8.53
N HIS A 189 -9.34 -7.84 9.03
CA HIS A 189 -8.97 -8.15 10.42
C HIS A 189 -9.71 -7.32 11.49
N PHE A 190 -10.50 -6.33 11.07
CA PHE A 190 -11.23 -5.40 11.93
C PHE A 190 -12.76 -5.47 11.78
N THR A 191 -13.30 -6.39 10.96
CA THR A 191 -14.76 -6.59 10.85
C THR A 191 -15.16 -7.93 11.42
N THR A 192 -16.19 -7.93 12.27
CA THR A 192 -16.84 -9.17 12.76
C THR A 192 -17.62 -9.90 11.67
N THR A 193 -17.96 -9.18 10.58
CA THR A 193 -18.68 -9.72 9.41
C THR A 193 -17.91 -9.34 8.16
N SER A 194 -17.40 -10.33 7.42
CA SER A 194 -16.69 -10.12 6.17
C SER A 194 -17.61 -9.54 5.10
N PRO A 195 -17.35 -8.35 4.53
CA PRO A 195 -18.17 -7.81 3.46
C PRO A 195 -18.05 -8.64 2.18
N ASN A 196 -19.15 -8.78 1.46
CA ASN A 196 -19.12 -9.37 0.14
C ASN A 196 -18.70 -8.32 -0.88
N LEU A 197 -17.62 -8.60 -1.60
CA LEU A 197 -17.10 -7.75 -2.68
C LEU A 197 -17.36 -8.42 -4.02
N GLY A 198 -17.77 -7.64 -5.01
CA GLY A 198 -17.94 -8.09 -6.38
C GLY A 198 -17.35 -7.11 -7.38
N VAL A 199 -16.58 -7.62 -8.33
CA VAL A 199 -16.11 -6.83 -9.48
C VAL A 199 -17.17 -6.93 -10.57
N VAL A 200 -17.77 -5.80 -10.91
CA VAL A 200 -18.82 -5.70 -11.92
C VAL A 200 -18.19 -5.25 -13.24
N LYS A 201 -18.40 -6.04 -14.29
CA LYS A 201 -17.94 -5.71 -15.64
C LYS A 201 -19.10 -5.13 -16.45
N VAL A 202 -18.90 -3.94 -17.02
CA VAL A 202 -19.87 -3.25 -17.87
C VAL A 202 -19.31 -3.07 -19.28
N GLY A 203 -19.86 -3.78 -20.25
CA GLY A 203 -19.29 -3.81 -21.60
C GLY A 203 -17.91 -4.47 -21.65
N ASP A 204 -17.07 -4.00 -22.58
CA ASP A 204 -15.75 -4.64 -22.80
C ASP A 204 -14.61 -4.02 -21.97
N TYR A 205 -14.75 -2.78 -21.54
CA TYR A 205 -13.63 -2.01 -20.97
C TYR A 205 -13.89 -1.45 -19.57
N ASN A 206 -15.14 -1.32 -19.13
CA ASN A 206 -15.46 -0.69 -17.87
C ASN A 206 -15.66 -1.72 -16.77
N THR A 207 -15.05 -1.45 -15.62
CA THR A 207 -15.21 -2.26 -14.41
C THR A 207 -15.29 -1.35 -13.18
N PHE A 208 -16.13 -1.71 -12.22
CA PHE A 208 -16.16 -1.07 -10.92
C PHE A 208 -16.33 -2.12 -9.80
N VAL A 209 -15.95 -1.77 -8.60
CA VAL A 209 -16.05 -2.62 -7.43
C VAL A 209 -17.30 -2.28 -6.62
N MET A 210 -18.12 -3.29 -6.36
CA MET A 210 -19.33 -3.17 -5.54
C MET A 210 -19.12 -3.89 -4.21
N ALA A 211 -19.47 -3.25 -3.10
CA ALA A 211 -19.38 -3.82 -1.75
C ALA A 211 -20.73 -3.86 -1.04
N ASP A 212 -21.03 -4.96 -0.36
CA ASP A 212 -22.09 -5.01 0.65
C ASP A 212 -21.63 -4.22 1.87
N ILE A 213 -22.44 -3.27 2.33
CA ILE A 213 -22.23 -2.52 3.56
C ILE A 213 -23.05 -3.16 4.66
N PRO A 214 -22.52 -4.18 5.38
CA PRO A 214 -23.23 -4.82 6.47
C PRO A 214 -23.29 -3.90 7.70
N GLY A 215 -24.35 -4.00 8.50
CA GLY A 215 -24.36 -3.45 9.85
C GLY A 215 -24.87 -2.01 10.00
N LEU A 216 -25.44 -1.38 8.95
CA LEU A 216 -26.22 -0.15 9.09
C LEU A 216 -27.63 -0.48 9.66
N ILE A 217 -27.67 -1.05 10.88
CA ILE A 217 -28.89 -1.37 11.60
C ILE A 217 -28.71 -0.89 13.03
N GLU A 218 -29.83 -0.60 13.70
CA GLU A 218 -29.94 -0.09 15.07
C GLU A 218 -28.71 -0.33 15.95
N GLY A 219 -27.97 0.75 16.26
CA GLY A 219 -26.83 0.71 17.16
C GLY A 219 -25.43 0.75 16.52
N ALA A 220 -25.30 0.87 15.20
CA ALA A 220 -23.99 0.97 14.53
C ALA A 220 -23.13 2.13 15.05
N HIS A 221 -23.76 3.23 15.46
CA HIS A 221 -23.10 4.41 16.03
C HIS A 221 -22.62 4.25 17.48
N SER A 222 -23.01 3.18 18.18
CA SER A 222 -22.62 2.95 19.58
C SER A 222 -21.33 2.12 19.74
N GLY A 223 -20.56 1.90 18.68
CA GLY A 223 -19.23 1.29 18.76
C GLY A 223 -19.21 -0.23 18.97
N VAL A 224 -20.36 -0.90 18.99
CA VAL A 224 -20.46 -2.34 19.20
C VAL A 224 -20.78 -3.03 17.89
N GLY A 225 -19.77 -3.20 16.98
CA GLY A 225 -19.96 -4.09 15.85
C GLY A 225 -19.24 -3.79 14.54
N LEU A 226 -19.03 -2.53 14.19
CA LEU A 226 -18.27 -2.15 12.97
C LEU A 226 -17.14 -1.22 13.40
N GLY A 227 -15.90 -1.65 13.20
CA GLY A 227 -14.75 -0.82 13.52
C GLY A 227 -14.73 0.44 12.64
N ASP A 228 -14.26 1.56 13.18
CA ASP A 228 -14.11 2.86 12.50
C ASP A 228 -13.40 2.76 11.14
N GLN A 229 -12.57 1.73 10.96
CA GLN A 229 -11.85 1.48 9.73
C GLN A 229 -12.74 0.96 8.59
N PHE A 230 -13.80 0.17 8.88
CA PHE A 230 -14.72 -0.28 7.84
C PHE A 230 -15.59 0.87 7.35
N LEU A 231 -16.00 1.74 8.25
CA LEU A 231 -16.80 2.91 7.94
C LEU A 231 -16.03 3.90 7.06
N ARG A 232 -14.72 4.02 7.26
CA ARG A 232 -13.82 4.78 6.36
C ARG A 232 -13.77 4.23 4.93
N HIS A 233 -14.01 2.93 4.73
CA HIS A 233 -14.11 2.36 3.38
C HIS A 233 -15.43 2.70 2.69
N VAL A 234 -16.50 2.87 3.47
CA VAL A 234 -17.79 3.36 2.96
C VAL A 234 -17.68 4.82 2.53
N GLU A 235 -16.91 5.63 3.25
CA GLU A 235 -16.64 7.03 2.90
C GLU A 235 -15.95 7.23 1.55
N ARG A 236 -15.38 6.18 0.99
CA ARG A 236 -14.71 6.21 -0.32
C ARG A 236 -15.60 5.79 -1.48
N THR A 237 -16.83 5.30 -1.21
CA THR A 237 -17.75 4.91 -2.28
C THR A 237 -18.25 6.15 -3.06
N LYS A 238 -18.27 6.08 -4.38
CA LYS A 238 -18.72 7.16 -5.27
C LYS A 238 -20.24 7.20 -5.38
N VAL A 239 -20.89 6.03 -5.38
CA VAL A 239 -22.33 5.84 -5.58
C VAL A 239 -22.86 4.87 -4.55
N LEU A 240 -24.08 5.12 -4.06
CA LEU A 240 -24.82 4.21 -3.18
C LEU A 240 -25.98 3.54 -3.90
N ILE A 241 -26.14 2.24 -3.75
CA ILE A 241 -27.34 1.49 -4.13
C ILE A 241 -28.13 1.17 -2.86
N HIS A 242 -29.28 1.80 -2.71
CA HIS A 242 -30.18 1.54 -1.61
C HIS A 242 -31.16 0.44 -2.01
N MET A 243 -30.99 -0.75 -1.41
CA MET A 243 -31.78 -1.93 -1.76
C MET A 243 -32.96 -2.11 -0.84
N LEU A 244 -34.17 -2.18 -1.42
CA LEU A 244 -35.44 -2.32 -0.71
C LEU A 244 -36.14 -3.64 -1.08
N ASP A 245 -36.75 -4.29 -0.10
CA ASP A 245 -37.64 -5.44 -0.30
C ASP A 245 -39.06 -4.94 -0.50
N ILE A 246 -39.57 -5.01 -1.74
CA ILE A 246 -40.94 -4.59 -2.04
C ILE A 246 -41.98 -5.67 -1.86
N SER A 247 -41.56 -6.91 -1.56
CA SER A 247 -42.53 -8.01 -1.31
C SER A 247 -43.26 -7.86 0.00
N ALA A 248 -42.69 -7.06 0.94
CA ALA A 248 -43.18 -6.85 2.30
C ALA A 248 -43.48 -8.14 3.09
N LEU A 249 -42.95 -9.28 2.63
CA LEU A 249 -43.18 -10.62 3.28
C LEU A 249 -42.73 -10.66 4.74
N GLU A 250 -41.76 -9.87 5.12
CA GLU A 250 -41.29 -9.74 6.51
C GLU A 250 -42.09 -8.74 7.35
N GLY A 251 -43.21 -8.21 6.81
CA GLY A 251 -44.08 -7.24 7.51
C GLY A 251 -43.48 -5.84 7.65
N ARG A 252 -42.41 -5.54 6.90
CA ARG A 252 -41.72 -4.24 6.89
C ARG A 252 -42.28 -3.32 5.81
N ASP A 253 -42.20 -2.02 6.07
CA ASP A 253 -42.54 -0.99 5.12
C ASP A 253 -41.29 -0.47 4.42
N PRO A 254 -41.12 -0.68 3.09
CA PRO A 254 -39.95 -0.26 2.34
C PRO A 254 -39.61 1.22 2.47
N LEU A 255 -40.62 2.08 2.54
CA LEU A 255 -40.42 3.53 2.67
C LEU A 255 -39.88 3.92 4.06
N LYS A 256 -40.35 3.25 5.10
CA LYS A 256 -39.80 3.46 6.45
C LYS A 256 -38.39 2.93 6.56
N ASP A 257 -38.10 1.81 5.96
CA ASP A 257 -36.78 1.22 5.91
C ASP A 257 -35.80 2.16 5.19
N PHE A 258 -36.20 2.73 4.05
CA PHE A 258 -35.42 3.74 3.34
C PHE A 258 -35.06 4.95 4.20
N LYS A 259 -36.08 5.56 4.83
CA LYS A 259 -35.87 6.75 5.69
C LYS A 259 -34.95 6.45 6.88
N LYS A 260 -35.09 5.25 7.47
CA LYS A 260 -34.31 4.86 8.64
C LYS A 260 -32.84 4.64 8.28
N ILE A 261 -32.53 3.97 7.16
CA ILE A 261 -31.16 3.76 6.69
C ILE A 261 -30.51 5.08 6.34
N ASN A 262 -31.22 6.02 5.65
CA ASN A 262 -30.66 7.34 5.36
C ASN A 262 -30.40 8.14 6.64
N GLN A 263 -31.22 8.01 7.69
CA GLN A 263 -30.93 8.61 8.99
C GLN A 263 -29.68 8.03 9.63
N GLU A 264 -29.45 6.73 9.54
CA GLU A 264 -28.24 6.09 10.09
C GLU A 264 -26.99 6.48 9.28
N LEU A 265 -27.07 6.55 7.93
CA LEU A 265 -26.00 7.08 7.08
C LEU A 265 -25.63 8.52 7.46
N GLY A 266 -26.63 9.39 7.64
CA GLY A 266 -26.40 10.79 8.03
C GLY A 266 -25.84 10.97 9.45
N LYS A 267 -26.17 10.08 10.39
CA LYS A 267 -25.55 10.07 11.72
C LYS A 267 -24.09 9.66 11.67
N PHE A 268 -23.74 8.81 10.73
CA PHE A 268 -22.40 8.32 10.55
C PHE A 268 -21.53 9.39 9.86
N ASN A 269 -21.91 9.80 8.64
CA ASN A 269 -21.26 10.88 7.89
C ASN A 269 -22.29 11.55 6.98
N THR A 270 -22.49 12.87 7.17
CA THR A 270 -23.42 13.66 6.35
C THR A 270 -23.04 13.68 4.87
N ASP A 271 -21.74 13.61 4.55
CA ASP A 271 -21.23 13.62 3.19
C ASP A 271 -21.71 12.40 2.35
N LEU A 272 -22.12 11.31 3.03
CA LEU A 272 -22.70 10.14 2.37
C LEU A 272 -24.11 10.40 1.81
N LEU A 273 -24.85 11.33 2.39
CA LEU A 273 -26.18 11.70 1.92
C LEU A 273 -26.13 12.57 0.64
N ASP A 274 -25.01 13.27 0.43
CA ASP A 274 -24.80 14.13 -0.73
C ASP A 274 -24.39 13.34 -1.98
N ARG A 275 -24.09 12.04 -1.80
CA ARG A 275 -23.68 11.17 -2.92
C ARG A 275 -24.86 10.74 -3.77
N PRO A 276 -24.62 10.49 -5.07
CA PRO A 276 -25.63 9.88 -5.93
C PRO A 276 -26.14 8.56 -5.32
N GLN A 277 -27.45 8.49 -5.12
CA GLN A 277 -28.14 7.30 -4.64
C GLN A 277 -29.10 6.77 -5.70
N ILE A 278 -29.03 5.45 -5.94
CA ILE A 278 -30.00 4.71 -6.75
C ILE A 278 -30.80 3.79 -5.82
N VAL A 279 -32.09 3.73 -5.99
CA VAL A 279 -32.95 2.80 -5.26
C VAL A 279 -33.21 1.55 -6.08
N ALA A 280 -32.82 0.39 -5.54
CA ALA A 280 -33.10 -0.93 -6.11
C ALA A 280 -34.29 -1.57 -5.40
N ALA A 281 -35.47 -1.45 -5.99
CA ALA A 281 -36.70 -2.11 -5.52
C ALA A 281 -36.66 -3.58 -5.92
N ASN A 282 -36.22 -4.45 -4.98
CA ASN A 282 -35.95 -5.87 -5.23
C ASN A 282 -37.14 -6.78 -4.91
N LYS A 283 -37.09 -8.01 -5.43
CA LYS A 283 -38.08 -9.08 -5.28
C LYS A 283 -39.38 -8.84 -6.06
N ILE A 284 -39.27 -8.22 -7.27
CA ILE A 284 -40.42 -8.02 -8.17
C ILE A 284 -41.00 -9.33 -8.71
N ASP A 285 -40.29 -10.42 -8.59
CA ASP A 285 -40.73 -11.78 -8.97
C ASP A 285 -41.83 -12.35 -8.07
N LEU A 286 -42.08 -11.68 -6.92
CA LEU A 286 -43.14 -12.12 -6.00
C LEU A 286 -44.49 -11.43 -6.30
N MET A 287 -45.59 -12.18 -6.10
CA MET A 287 -46.92 -11.82 -6.63
C MET A 287 -47.49 -10.47 -6.14
N ASP A 288 -47.21 -10.08 -4.90
CA ASP A 288 -47.81 -8.88 -4.28
C ASP A 288 -46.95 -7.61 -4.46
N SER A 289 -45.89 -7.70 -5.27
CA SER A 289 -44.90 -6.62 -5.40
C SER A 289 -45.33 -5.44 -6.26
N LYS A 290 -46.28 -5.59 -7.19
CA LYS A 290 -46.63 -4.59 -8.21
C LYS A 290 -47.28 -3.31 -7.66
N GLU A 291 -48.24 -3.47 -6.74
CA GLU A 291 -48.91 -2.33 -6.13
C GLU A 291 -47.97 -1.54 -5.24
N LYS A 292 -47.19 -2.27 -4.42
CA LYS A 292 -46.19 -1.67 -3.53
C LYS A 292 -45.07 -0.99 -4.30
N LEU A 293 -44.64 -1.56 -5.43
CA LEU A 293 -43.67 -0.93 -6.32
C LEU A 293 -44.15 0.43 -6.84
N ALA A 294 -45.42 0.52 -7.25
CA ALA A 294 -45.99 1.77 -7.75
C ALA A 294 -46.02 2.87 -6.68
N GLU A 295 -46.36 2.51 -5.44
CA GLU A 295 -46.35 3.40 -4.29
C GLU A 295 -44.92 3.90 -3.97
N VAL A 296 -43.97 2.97 -3.81
CA VAL A 296 -42.56 3.26 -3.49
C VAL A 296 -41.94 4.13 -4.57
N ARG A 297 -42.16 3.79 -5.85
CA ARG A 297 -41.67 4.56 -6.98
C ARG A 297 -42.20 6.01 -6.97
N LYS A 298 -43.50 6.17 -6.80
CA LYS A 298 -44.13 7.50 -6.80
C LYS A 298 -43.57 8.39 -5.68
N GLU A 299 -43.36 7.85 -4.49
CA GLU A 299 -42.86 8.65 -3.34
C GLU A 299 -41.39 8.99 -3.51
N LEU A 300 -40.53 8.02 -3.83
CA LEU A 300 -39.10 8.24 -3.94
C LEU A 300 -38.68 9.03 -5.20
N GLU A 301 -39.37 8.88 -6.34
CA GLU A 301 -39.14 9.72 -7.53
C GLU A 301 -39.57 11.18 -7.26
N ALA A 302 -40.60 11.41 -6.42
CA ALA A 302 -40.98 12.75 -6.00
C ALA A 302 -39.93 13.39 -5.08
N GLU A 303 -39.14 12.58 -4.32
CA GLU A 303 -38.01 13.03 -3.52
C GLU A 303 -36.70 13.15 -4.36
N GLY A 304 -36.71 12.80 -5.66
CA GLY A 304 -35.59 12.95 -6.58
C GLY A 304 -34.72 11.72 -6.77
N TYR A 305 -35.09 10.57 -6.21
CA TYR A 305 -34.36 9.32 -6.35
C TYR A 305 -34.75 8.54 -7.62
N GLU A 306 -33.77 7.97 -8.32
CA GLU A 306 -34.00 7.03 -9.41
C GLU A 306 -34.35 5.63 -8.88
N VAL A 307 -35.54 5.09 -9.22
CA VAL A 307 -36.01 3.80 -8.73
C VAL A 307 -35.98 2.75 -9.83
N PHE A 308 -35.21 1.68 -9.63
CA PHE A 308 -35.09 0.52 -10.49
C PHE A 308 -35.78 -0.68 -9.88
N ALA A 309 -36.75 -1.22 -10.60
CA ALA A 309 -37.41 -2.47 -10.26
C ALA A 309 -36.54 -3.65 -10.69
N ILE A 310 -36.11 -4.48 -9.75
CA ILE A 310 -35.21 -5.60 -10.02
C ILE A 310 -35.67 -6.90 -9.34
N SER A 311 -35.18 -8.01 -9.88
CA SER A 311 -35.13 -9.27 -9.15
C SER A 311 -33.70 -9.79 -9.14
N ALA A 312 -33.07 -9.80 -7.97
CA ALA A 312 -31.72 -10.32 -7.79
C ALA A 312 -31.62 -11.82 -8.10
N ILE A 313 -32.73 -12.56 -7.99
CA ILE A 313 -32.79 -14.01 -8.25
C ILE A 313 -32.89 -14.26 -9.76
N THR A 314 -33.85 -13.66 -10.44
CA THR A 314 -34.08 -13.88 -11.88
C THR A 314 -33.10 -13.12 -12.75
N GLY A 315 -32.62 -11.96 -12.30
CA GLY A 315 -31.76 -11.04 -13.06
C GLY A 315 -32.54 -9.93 -13.78
N GLU A 316 -33.88 -9.92 -13.68
CA GLU A 316 -34.72 -8.92 -14.32
C GLU A 316 -34.37 -7.51 -13.80
N GLY A 317 -34.24 -6.55 -14.72
CA GLY A 317 -33.99 -5.15 -14.41
C GLY A 317 -32.56 -4.80 -14.00
N ILE A 318 -31.70 -5.77 -13.71
CA ILE A 318 -30.34 -5.56 -13.20
C ILE A 318 -29.45 -4.83 -14.23
N ASP A 319 -29.46 -5.25 -15.49
CA ASP A 319 -28.54 -4.69 -16.50
C ASP A 319 -28.76 -3.19 -16.69
N LYS A 320 -30.00 -2.72 -16.69
CA LYS A 320 -30.31 -1.28 -16.81
C LYS A 320 -29.82 -0.49 -15.60
N MET A 321 -30.01 -1.06 -14.39
CA MET A 321 -29.53 -0.45 -13.16
C MET A 321 -27.99 -0.35 -13.16
N ILE A 322 -27.29 -1.43 -13.52
CA ILE A 322 -25.83 -1.48 -13.56
C ILE A 322 -25.25 -0.51 -14.59
N GLN A 323 -25.86 -0.37 -15.76
CA GLN A 323 -25.46 0.64 -16.75
C GLN A 323 -25.58 2.05 -16.16
N ARG A 324 -26.69 2.35 -15.47
CA ARG A 324 -26.88 3.66 -14.84
C ARG A 324 -25.90 3.91 -13.70
N VAL A 325 -25.61 2.89 -12.88
CA VAL A 325 -24.58 2.96 -11.83
C VAL A 325 -23.23 3.29 -12.44
N ASN A 326 -22.83 2.61 -13.53
CA ASN A 326 -21.56 2.87 -14.21
C ASN A 326 -21.45 4.33 -14.69
N GLU A 327 -22.52 4.87 -15.32
CA GLU A 327 -22.55 6.28 -15.71
C GLU A 327 -22.35 7.25 -14.53
N LEU A 328 -22.91 6.93 -13.37
CA LEU A 328 -22.74 7.75 -12.17
C LEU A 328 -21.34 7.62 -11.60
N VAL A 329 -20.76 6.42 -11.58
CA VAL A 329 -19.38 6.19 -11.13
C VAL A 329 -18.39 7.00 -11.98
N GLU A 330 -18.56 6.99 -13.30
CA GLU A 330 -17.70 7.76 -14.22
C GLU A 330 -17.84 9.29 -14.06
N LYS A 331 -19.03 9.77 -13.72
CA LYS A 331 -19.31 11.21 -13.58
C LYS A 331 -18.97 11.76 -12.19
N THR A 332 -18.93 10.89 -11.17
CA THR A 332 -18.70 11.30 -9.80
C THR A 332 -17.17 11.28 -9.53
N PRO A 333 -16.58 12.44 -9.23
CA PRO A 333 -15.17 12.49 -8.86
C PRO A 333 -14.90 11.66 -7.59
N GLU A 334 -13.66 11.28 -7.38
CA GLU A 334 -13.28 10.65 -6.13
C GLU A 334 -13.57 11.58 -4.95
N PRO A 335 -14.20 11.07 -3.88
CA PRO A 335 -14.47 11.90 -2.72
C PRO A 335 -13.15 12.39 -2.12
N GLU A 336 -13.01 13.70 -1.96
CA GLU A 336 -11.90 14.29 -1.21
C GLU A 336 -11.99 13.83 0.24
N ILE A 337 -11.12 12.91 0.62
CA ILE A 337 -10.96 12.53 2.02
C ILE A 337 -10.19 13.68 2.66
N LYS A 338 -10.87 14.49 3.46
CA LYS A 338 -10.19 15.46 4.32
C LYS A 338 -9.27 14.66 5.24
N PRO A 339 -7.94 14.82 5.17
CA PRO A 339 -7.09 14.21 6.16
C PRO A 339 -7.53 14.76 7.51
N GLU A 340 -7.96 13.89 8.43
CA GLU A 340 -7.92 14.27 9.84
C GLU A 340 -6.49 14.72 10.10
N GLU A 341 -6.32 15.86 10.78
CA GLU A 341 -5.05 16.47 11.15
C GLU A 341 -4.22 15.60 12.13
N GLU A 342 -4.03 14.36 11.83
CA GLU A 342 -2.81 13.69 12.16
C GLU A 342 -1.94 13.85 10.91
N GLU A 343 -1.04 14.85 10.95
CA GLU A 343 0.15 14.85 10.11
C GLU A 343 0.82 13.48 10.26
N VAL A 344 0.36 12.52 9.48
CA VAL A 344 1.21 11.42 9.09
C VAL A 344 2.20 12.03 8.12
N ILE A 345 3.12 12.83 8.67
CA ILE A 345 4.42 13.00 8.05
C ILE A 345 4.87 11.55 7.89
N ILE A 346 4.78 11.04 6.65
CA ILE A 346 5.49 9.84 6.23
C ILE A 346 6.97 10.23 6.23
N LYS A 347 7.51 10.48 7.42
CA LYS A 347 8.91 10.24 7.69
C LYS A 347 8.98 8.74 7.53
N GLY A 348 9.70 8.30 6.50
CA GLY A 348 10.14 6.93 6.42
C GLY A 348 10.52 6.46 7.82
N PRO A 349 10.35 5.20 8.19
CA PRO A 349 10.48 4.75 9.55
C PRO A 349 11.69 5.44 10.17
N GLN A 350 11.43 6.34 11.16
CA GLN A 350 12.54 6.88 11.92
C GLN A 350 13.23 5.63 12.44
N PRO A 351 14.54 5.52 12.27
CA PRO A 351 15.25 4.40 12.86
C PRO A 351 14.86 4.42 14.33
N GLU A 352 14.02 3.46 14.74
CA GLU A 352 13.91 3.14 16.16
C GLU A 352 15.36 3.10 16.62
N LYS A 353 15.68 3.66 17.79
CA LYS A 353 16.98 3.47 18.42
C LYS A 353 17.11 1.96 18.62
N GLU A 354 17.43 1.25 17.54
CA GLU A 354 17.86 -0.15 17.62
C GLU A 354 19.07 -0.12 18.54
N GLU A 355 19.07 -0.95 19.53
CA GLU A 355 20.27 -1.17 20.34
C GLU A 355 21.41 -1.34 19.35
N LYS A 356 22.43 -0.49 19.44
CA LYS A 356 23.47 -0.35 18.42
C LYS A 356 24.11 -1.68 18.05
N PHE A 357 24.14 -2.64 19.01
CA PHE A 357 24.62 -4.00 18.83
C PHE A 357 24.26 -4.88 20.05
N GLU A 358 24.24 -6.19 19.85
CA GLU A 358 24.12 -7.22 20.88
C GLU A 358 25.42 -8.00 20.94
N ILE A 359 25.90 -8.29 22.17
CA ILE A 359 27.10 -9.10 22.41
C ILE A 359 26.68 -10.42 23.05
N ASN A 360 26.90 -11.52 22.34
CA ASN A 360 26.67 -12.87 22.84
C ASN A 360 28.01 -13.61 22.98
N LYS A 361 28.22 -14.34 24.12
CA LYS A 361 29.41 -15.16 24.32
C LYS A 361 29.09 -16.60 23.96
N GLU A 362 29.67 -17.10 22.87
CA GLU A 362 29.57 -18.48 22.40
C GLU A 362 30.97 -19.10 22.33
N ASP A 363 31.17 -20.25 22.95
CA ASP A 363 32.47 -21.04 22.94
C ASP A 363 33.72 -20.23 23.27
N GLY A 364 33.63 -19.27 24.18
CA GLY A 364 34.74 -18.41 24.58
C GLY A 364 35.06 -17.26 23.63
N LEU A 365 34.30 -17.11 22.56
CA LEU A 365 34.36 -16.01 21.63
C LEU A 365 33.16 -15.06 21.84
N TYR A 366 33.38 -13.76 21.65
CA TYR A 366 32.32 -12.76 21.68
C TYR A 366 31.79 -12.56 20.25
N LYS A 367 30.51 -12.87 20.08
CA LYS A 367 29.80 -12.64 18.81
C LYS A 367 29.00 -11.35 18.94
N VAL A 368 29.35 -10.38 18.12
CA VAL A 368 28.66 -9.09 18.06
C VAL A 368 27.75 -9.09 16.85
N THR A 369 26.48 -8.81 17.07
CA THR A 369 25.45 -8.69 16.03
C THR A 369 24.75 -7.33 16.14
N GLY A 370 24.31 -6.78 15.01
CA GLY A 370 23.60 -5.51 14.95
C GLY A 370 23.79 -4.83 13.59
N ALA A 371 22.73 -4.18 13.10
CA ALA A 371 22.71 -3.62 11.76
C ALA A 371 23.86 -2.60 11.51
N GLU A 372 24.19 -1.78 12.50
CA GLU A 372 25.26 -0.79 12.39
C GLU A 372 26.65 -1.45 12.34
N VAL A 373 26.89 -2.47 13.16
CA VAL A 373 28.16 -3.20 13.17
C VAL A 373 28.35 -3.98 11.88
N GLU A 374 27.33 -4.74 11.46
CA GLU A 374 27.36 -5.50 10.21
C GLU A 374 27.61 -4.59 9.00
N ARG A 375 26.99 -3.40 8.98
CA ARG A 375 27.22 -2.40 7.96
C ARG A 375 28.66 -1.89 7.94
N LYS A 376 29.23 -1.54 9.11
CA LYS A 376 30.62 -1.09 9.22
C LYS A 376 31.61 -2.16 8.76
N VAL A 377 31.36 -3.42 9.12
CA VAL A 377 32.18 -4.56 8.66
C VAL A 377 32.08 -4.73 7.14
N ALA A 378 30.86 -4.69 6.57
CA ALA A 378 30.65 -4.84 5.13
C ALA A 378 31.35 -3.73 4.31
N MET A 379 31.37 -2.51 4.84
CA MET A 379 32.00 -1.35 4.19
C MET A 379 33.52 -1.31 4.35
N SER A 380 34.11 -2.17 5.19
CA SER A 380 35.55 -2.14 5.45
C SER A 380 36.32 -3.07 4.51
N ASP A 381 37.47 -2.60 4.04
CA ASP A 381 38.43 -3.44 3.31
C ASP A 381 39.20 -4.34 4.30
N LEU A 382 38.73 -5.58 4.42
CA LEU A 382 39.35 -6.57 5.31
C LEU A 382 40.58 -7.23 4.70
N SER A 383 40.94 -6.92 3.46
CA SER A 383 42.09 -7.50 2.77
C SER A 383 43.41 -6.82 3.14
N THR A 384 43.36 -5.61 3.74
CA THR A 384 44.52 -4.82 4.09
C THR A 384 44.62 -4.62 5.62
N GLU A 385 45.84 -4.58 6.13
CA GLU A 385 46.08 -4.32 7.57
C GLU A 385 45.60 -2.92 7.99
N GLU A 386 45.71 -1.93 7.08
CA GLU A 386 45.25 -0.58 7.32
C GLU A 386 43.71 -0.50 7.36
N GLY A 387 43.02 -1.25 6.50
CA GLY A 387 41.56 -1.37 6.51
C GLY A 387 41.05 -2.01 7.78
N LEU A 388 41.71 -3.08 8.26
CA LEU A 388 41.37 -3.70 9.54
C LEU A 388 41.56 -2.76 10.74
N ARG A 389 42.66 -1.98 10.79
CA ARG A 389 42.87 -0.96 11.83
C ARG A 389 41.81 0.15 11.76
N HIS A 390 41.38 0.52 10.54
CA HIS A 390 40.30 1.48 10.37
C HIS A 390 38.94 0.96 10.88
N LEU A 391 38.62 -0.32 10.59
CA LEU A 391 37.43 -0.99 11.12
C LEU A 391 37.44 -1.01 12.66
N ILE A 392 38.54 -1.45 13.27
CA ILE A 392 38.66 -1.50 14.73
C ILE A 392 38.38 -0.13 15.32
N LYS A 393 39.00 0.92 14.80
CA LYS A 393 38.74 2.29 15.23
C LYS A 393 37.27 2.69 15.12
N ASN A 394 36.62 2.39 13.97
CA ASN A 394 35.21 2.70 13.75
C ASN A 394 34.28 1.93 14.72
N LEU A 395 34.67 0.72 15.15
CA LEU A 395 33.94 -0.04 16.14
C LEU A 395 34.16 0.48 17.57
N GLN A 396 35.37 0.95 17.89
CA GLN A 396 35.68 1.64 19.15
C GLN A 396 34.89 2.95 19.27
N ASP A 397 34.89 3.77 18.21
CA ASP A 397 34.11 5.02 18.15
C ASP A 397 32.60 4.75 18.27
N ALA A 398 32.12 3.54 17.96
CA ALA A 398 30.74 3.08 18.17
C ALA A 398 30.46 2.61 19.60
N GLY A 399 31.46 2.56 20.48
CA GLY A 399 31.33 2.16 21.88
C GLY A 399 31.41 0.65 22.13
N LEU A 400 31.97 -0.12 21.17
CA LEU A 400 32.07 -1.58 21.31
C LEU A 400 33.04 -2.03 22.42
N GLU A 401 34.02 -1.21 22.77
CA GLU A 401 34.98 -1.52 23.84
C GLU A 401 34.43 -1.23 25.23
N ASP A 402 33.42 -0.37 25.35
CA ASP A 402 32.81 0.05 26.62
C ASP A 402 31.65 -0.87 27.04
N ALA A 403 31.27 -1.84 26.19
CA ALA A 403 30.14 -2.76 26.37
C ALA A 403 30.61 -4.20 26.67
#